data_a08d62ec1a64c909ddb893e572e4ddfa
#
_entry.id   a08d62ec1a64c909ddb893e572e4ddfa
#
_cell.length_a   1.000
_cell.length_b   1.000
_cell.length_c   1.000
_cell.angle_alpha   90.00
_cell.angle_beta   90.00
_cell.angle_gamma   90.00
#
_symmetry.space_group_name_H-M   'P 1'
#
loop_
_entity.id
_entity.type
_entity.pdbx_description
1 polymer ?
#
loop_
_entity_poly.entity_id
_entity_poly.type
_entity_poly.pdbx_seq_one_letter_code
_entity_poly.pdbx_strand_id
1 'polypeptide(L)'
;MAFPIHELAALGTATCWATTGIIASDAIRALGAFHFNLIRQVFVTLILAVVVLASGGLALPGWQAVAVLAVSGVVGILLGDSLHFAAVGRLGPRRAGAVFALNAPMAAILGWLVLDERLGGQAWAGIMATVAGVALAILGRPASGA
;
A
#
# COMPACT_ATOMS: atom_id res chain seq x y z
N MET A 1 -0.45 -13.90 28.56
CA MET A 1 0.14 -13.38 27.31
C MET A 1 -1.01 -13.18 26.35
N ALA A 2 -1.32 -11.92 25.97
CA ALA A 2 -2.32 -11.67 24.94
C ALA A 2 -1.75 -12.17 23.60
N PHE A 3 -2.54 -12.91 22.85
CA PHE A 3 -2.14 -13.40 21.53
C PHE A 3 -1.88 -12.17 20.63
N PRO A 4 -0.77 -12.09 19.89
CA PRO A 4 -0.40 -10.91 19.08
C PRO A 4 -1.25 -10.84 17.81
N ILE A 5 -2.59 -10.72 17.98
CA ILE A 5 -3.56 -10.78 16.87
C ILE A 5 -3.39 -9.60 15.91
N HIS A 6 -2.98 -8.44 16.42
CA HIS A 6 -2.77 -7.25 15.60
C HIS A 6 -1.52 -7.37 14.74
N GLU A 7 -0.45 -7.94 15.27
CA GLU A 7 0.78 -8.21 14.53
C GLU A 7 0.58 -9.28 13.46
N LEU A 8 -0.19 -10.33 13.78
CA LEU A 8 -0.55 -11.36 12.80
C LEU A 8 -1.44 -10.80 11.69
N ALA A 9 -2.40 -9.93 12.02
CA ALA A 9 -3.23 -9.26 11.03
C ALA A 9 -2.40 -8.34 10.12
N ALA A 10 -1.42 -7.60 10.68
CA ALA A 10 -0.50 -6.77 9.91
C ALA A 10 0.36 -7.59 8.94
N LEU A 11 0.92 -8.73 9.41
CA LEU A 11 1.67 -9.65 8.55
C LEU A 11 0.79 -10.26 7.45
N GLY A 12 -0.44 -10.64 7.78
CA GLY A 12 -1.42 -11.13 6.80
C GLY A 12 -1.70 -10.08 5.72
N THR A 13 -1.94 -8.85 6.11
CA THR A 13 -2.14 -7.73 5.18
C THR A 13 -0.93 -7.49 4.29
N ALA A 14 0.28 -7.47 4.86
CA ALA A 14 1.52 -7.31 4.11
C ALA A 14 1.72 -8.44 3.09
N THR A 15 1.41 -9.68 3.48
CA THR A 15 1.50 -10.84 2.59
C THR A 15 0.49 -10.76 1.45
N CYS A 16 -0.76 -10.37 1.71
CA CYS A 16 -1.77 -10.13 0.69
C CYS A 16 -1.36 -9.03 -0.30
N TRP A 17 -0.77 -7.94 0.20
CA TRP A 17 -0.25 -6.87 -0.64
C TRP A 17 0.91 -7.33 -1.53
N ALA A 18 1.87 -8.05 -0.98
CA ALA A 18 3.01 -8.56 -1.73
C ALA A 18 2.59 -9.53 -2.83
N THR A 19 1.67 -10.43 -2.54
CA THR A 19 1.16 -11.42 -3.52
C THR A 19 0.30 -10.77 -4.59
N THR A 20 -0.49 -9.74 -4.27
CA THR A 20 -1.30 -9.01 -5.24
C THR A 20 -0.47 -8.45 -6.39
N GLY A 21 0.69 -7.85 -6.11
CA GLY A 21 1.57 -7.30 -7.14
C GLY A 21 2.05 -8.35 -8.14
N ILE A 22 2.26 -9.59 -7.69
CA ILE A 22 2.71 -10.70 -8.54
C ILE A 22 1.54 -11.24 -9.37
N ILE A 23 0.43 -11.59 -8.71
CA ILE A 23 -0.74 -12.22 -9.35
C ILE A 23 -1.40 -11.26 -10.34
N ALA A 24 -1.49 -9.98 -10.00
CA ALA A 24 -2.14 -8.96 -10.82
C ALA A 24 -1.28 -8.46 -11.98
N SER A 25 0.01 -8.78 -12.03
CA SER A 25 0.94 -8.21 -13.03
C SER A 25 0.47 -8.41 -14.47
N ASP A 26 -0.06 -9.57 -14.80
CA ASP A 26 -0.53 -9.88 -16.16
C ASP A 26 -1.85 -9.17 -16.47
N ALA A 27 -2.77 -9.10 -15.51
CA ALA A 27 -4.00 -8.33 -15.65
C ALA A 27 -3.73 -6.82 -15.80
N ILE A 28 -2.76 -6.28 -15.07
CA ILE A 28 -2.33 -4.88 -15.18
C ILE A 28 -1.76 -4.59 -16.56
N ARG A 29 -0.97 -5.51 -17.12
CA ARG A 29 -0.41 -5.37 -18.47
C ARG A 29 -1.48 -5.44 -19.56
N ALA A 30 -2.47 -6.31 -19.38
CA ALA A 30 -3.56 -6.49 -20.35
C ALA A 30 -4.58 -5.35 -20.33
N LEU A 31 -4.99 -4.90 -19.15
CA LEU A 31 -6.06 -3.90 -18.97
C LEU A 31 -5.55 -2.47 -18.84
N GLY A 32 -4.28 -2.29 -18.51
CA GLY A 32 -3.72 -1.04 -18.06
C GLY A 32 -4.01 -0.74 -16.59
N ALA A 33 -3.12 0.02 -15.96
CA ALA A 33 -3.14 0.28 -14.52
C ALA A 33 -4.44 0.92 -14.03
N PHE A 34 -4.95 1.90 -14.77
CA PHE A 34 -6.17 2.64 -14.39
C PHE A 34 -7.41 1.75 -14.43
N HIS A 35 -7.63 1.02 -15.52
CA HIS A 35 -8.77 0.14 -15.63
C HIS A 35 -8.72 -1.01 -14.63
N PHE A 36 -7.54 -1.58 -14.41
CA PHE A 36 -7.35 -2.59 -13.37
C PHE A 36 -7.73 -2.05 -11.99
N ASN A 37 -7.23 -0.85 -11.63
CA ASN A 37 -7.55 -0.22 -10.35
C ASN A 37 -9.05 0.06 -10.22
N LEU A 38 -9.69 0.58 -11.26
CA LEU A 38 -11.13 0.86 -11.27
C LEU A 38 -11.96 -0.40 -11.02
N ILE A 39 -11.69 -1.48 -11.76
CA ILE A 39 -12.38 -2.77 -11.59
C ILE A 39 -12.18 -3.28 -10.16
N ARG A 40 -10.94 -3.28 -9.67
CA ARG A 40 -10.62 -3.68 -8.29
C ARG A 40 -11.43 -2.88 -7.26
N GLN A 41 -11.49 -1.55 -7.43
CA GLN A 41 -12.22 -0.68 -6.50
C GLN A 41 -13.73 -0.95 -6.51
N VAL A 42 -14.32 -1.22 -7.67
CA VAL A 42 -15.73 -1.60 -7.74
C VAL A 42 -15.98 -2.88 -6.93
N PHE A 43 -15.17 -3.93 -7.11
CA PHE A 43 -15.31 -5.16 -6.35
C PHE A 43 -15.10 -4.95 -4.83
N VAL A 44 -14.06 -4.22 -4.45
CA VAL A 44 -13.78 -3.93 -3.03
C VAL A 44 -14.95 -3.15 -2.41
N THR A 45 -15.46 -2.13 -3.11
CA THR A 45 -16.60 -1.33 -2.64
C THR A 45 -17.85 -2.18 -2.47
N LEU A 46 -18.17 -3.07 -3.41
CA LEU A 46 -19.31 -3.98 -3.30
C LEU A 46 -19.17 -4.93 -2.13
N ILE A 47 -18.00 -5.54 -1.95
CA ILE A 47 -17.74 -6.46 -0.81
C ILE A 47 -17.89 -5.71 0.52
N LEU A 48 -17.27 -4.54 0.65
CA LEU A 48 -17.35 -3.74 1.87
C LEU A 48 -18.79 -3.24 2.13
N ALA A 49 -19.52 -2.85 1.09
CA ALA A 49 -20.93 -2.47 1.23
C ALA A 49 -21.76 -3.63 1.79
N VAL A 50 -21.58 -4.85 1.27
CA VAL A 50 -22.28 -6.04 1.79
C VAL A 50 -21.90 -6.29 3.25
N VAL A 51 -20.61 -6.23 3.60
CA VAL A 51 -20.15 -6.43 4.98
C VAL A 51 -20.75 -5.39 5.92
N VAL A 52 -20.75 -4.11 5.56
CA VAL A 52 -21.29 -3.03 6.37
C VAL A 52 -22.81 -3.18 6.55
N LEU A 53 -23.54 -3.49 5.48
CA LEU A 53 -24.99 -3.72 5.56
C LEU A 53 -25.33 -4.92 6.43
N ALA A 54 -24.56 -6.01 6.31
CA ALA A 54 -24.76 -7.22 7.12
C ALA A 54 -24.43 -7.02 8.61
N SER A 55 -23.48 -6.14 8.93
CA SER A 55 -23.10 -5.81 10.32
C SER A 55 -24.05 -4.85 11.01
N GLY A 56 -25.06 -4.32 10.31
CA GLY A 56 -26.05 -3.37 10.86
C GLY A 56 -25.47 -2.00 11.25
N GLY A 57 -24.23 -1.70 10.86
CA GLY A 57 -23.45 -0.56 11.32
C GLY A 57 -23.29 0.56 10.29
N LEU A 58 -24.37 1.10 9.71
CA LEU A 58 -24.26 2.29 8.85
C LEU A 58 -24.36 3.57 9.70
N ALA A 59 -23.32 3.86 10.49
CA ALA A 59 -23.15 5.19 11.09
C ALA A 59 -22.41 6.08 10.08
N LEU A 60 -23.11 7.01 9.46
CA LEU A 60 -22.48 7.99 8.58
C LEU A 60 -21.64 8.96 9.42
N PRO A 61 -20.34 9.10 9.13
CA PRO A 61 -19.52 10.09 9.81
C PRO A 61 -19.97 11.51 9.44
N GLY A 62 -19.67 12.48 10.31
CA GLY A 62 -19.96 13.89 10.03
C GLY A 62 -19.33 14.37 8.71
N TRP A 63 -19.90 15.43 8.12
CA TRP A 63 -19.48 15.96 6.81
C TRP A 63 -17.98 16.22 6.69
N GLN A 64 -17.35 16.72 7.74
CA GLN A 64 -15.89 16.96 7.73
C GLN A 64 -15.10 15.66 7.53
N ALA A 65 -15.49 14.59 8.23
CA ALA A 65 -14.84 13.29 8.06
C ALA A 65 -15.07 12.71 6.66
N VAL A 66 -16.30 12.87 6.12
CA VAL A 66 -16.61 12.47 4.74
C VAL A 66 -15.72 13.22 3.74
N ALA A 67 -15.54 14.52 3.89
CA ALA A 67 -14.70 15.33 3.01
C ALA A 67 -13.22 14.88 3.07
N VAL A 68 -12.69 14.67 4.28
CA VAL A 68 -11.30 14.17 4.45
C VAL A 68 -11.13 12.77 3.85
N LEU A 69 -12.09 11.88 4.07
CA LEU A 69 -12.06 10.53 3.50
C LEU A 69 -12.16 10.56 1.97
N ALA A 70 -12.98 11.44 1.40
CA ALA A 70 -13.10 11.61 -0.04
C ALA A 70 -11.78 12.08 -0.67
N VAL A 71 -11.14 13.11 -0.10
CA VAL A 71 -9.84 13.60 -0.55
C VAL A 71 -8.77 12.50 -0.41
N SER A 72 -8.74 11.82 0.73
CA SER A 72 -7.83 10.70 0.96
C SER A 72 -8.04 9.57 -0.06
N GLY A 73 -9.28 9.24 -0.38
CA GLY A 73 -9.62 8.24 -1.39
C GLY A 73 -9.15 8.63 -2.79
N VAL A 74 -9.35 9.89 -3.18
CA VAL A 74 -8.87 10.39 -4.49
C VAL A 74 -7.34 10.38 -4.55
N VAL A 75 -6.67 10.91 -3.55
CA VAL A 75 -5.20 11.00 -3.55
C VAL A 75 -4.55 9.62 -3.35
N GLY A 76 -5.00 8.87 -2.36
CA GLY A 76 -4.37 7.59 -2.01
C GLY A 76 -4.76 6.45 -2.96
N ILE A 77 -6.06 6.28 -3.21
CA ILE A 77 -6.56 5.12 -3.96
C ILE A 77 -6.60 5.39 -5.46
N LEU A 78 -7.23 6.50 -5.88
CA LEU A 78 -7.34 6.77 -7.32
C LEU A 78 -5.98 7.10 -7.93
N LEU A 79 -5.24 8.03 -7.38
CA LEU A 79 -3.93 8.43 -7.90
C LEU A 79 -2.82 7.49 -7.42
N GLY A 80 -2.69 7.25 -6.13
CA GLY A 80 -1.60 6.47 -5.53
C GLY A 80 -1.57 5.04 -6.03
N ASP A 81 -2.69 4.31 -5.94
CA ASP A 81 -2.76 2.92 -6.41
C ASP A 81 -2.60 2.83 -7.94
N SER A 82 -3.19 3.78 -8.70
CA SER A 82 -3.03 3.78 -10.16
C SER A 82 -1.58 3.99 -10.58
N LEU A 83 -0.85 4.87 -9.91
CA LEU A 83 0.60 5.07 -10.13
C LEU A 83 1.41 3.85 -9.70
N HIS A 84 1.05 3.22 -8.58
CA HIS A 84 1.68 1.98 -8.14
C HIS A 84 1.48 0.86 -9.17
N PHE A 85 0.26 0.63 -9.64
CA PHE A 85 0.00 -0.37 -10.67
C PHE A 85 0.66 -0.02 -12.02
N ALA A 86 0.77 1.26 -12.38
CA ALA A 86 1.54 1.68 -13.54
C ALA A 86 3.04 1.33 -13.38
N ALA A 87 3.59 1.51 -12.18
CA ALA A 87 4.96 1.09 -11.86
C ALA A 87 5.11 -0.44 -11.95
N VAL A 88 4.15 -1.22 -11.43
CA VAL A 88 4.15 -2.70 -11.55
C VAL A 88 4.13 -3.12 -13.02
N GLY A 89 3.27 -2.51 -13.84
CA GLY A 89 3.17 -2.83 -15.27
C GLY A 89 4.44 -2.52 -16.06
N ARG A 90 5.15 -1.43 -15.71
CA ARG A 90 6.36 -0.95 -16.44
C ARG A 90 7.66 -1.52 -15.91
N LEU A 91 7.82 -1.59 -14.59
CA LEU A 91 9.08 -1.98 -13.93
C LEU A 91 9.08 -3.45 -13.49
N GLY A 92 7.90 -4.08 -13.48
CA GLY A 92 7.67 -5.38 -12.89
C GLY A 92 7.43 -5.32 -11.38
N PRO A 93 6.81 -6.37 -10.79
CA PRO A 93 6.38 -6.37 -9.39
C PRO A 93 7.55 -6.24 -8.40
N ARG A 94 8.71 -6.83 -8.71
CA ARG A 94 9.90 -6.78 -7.83
C ARG A 94 10.41 -5.34 -7.62
N ARG A 95 10.61 -4.59 -8.72
CA ARG A 95 11.14 -3.22 -8.63
C ARG A 95 10.10 -2.25 -8.09
N ALA A 96 8.84 -2.38 -8.53
CA ALA A 96 7.74 -1.59 -8.03
C ALA A 96 7.53 -1.80 -6.53
N GLY A 97 7.57 -3.05 -6.04
CA GLY A 97 7.47 -3.37 -4.62
C GLY A 97 8.65 -2.82 -3.80
N ALA A 98 9.87 -2.87 -4.35
CA ALA A 98 11.03 -2.28 -3.67
C ALA A 98 10.88 -0.76 -3.51
N VAL A 99 10.45 -0.04 -4.56
CA VAL A 99 10.19 1.40 -4.46
C VAL A 99 9.03 1.69 -3.51
N PHE A 100 7.97 0.87 -3.53
CA PHE A 100 6.83 1.02 -2.64
C PHE A 100 7.22 0.86 -1.16
N ALA A 101 8.23 0.06 -0.84
CA ALA A 101 8.73 -0.09 0.54
C ALA A 101 9.27 1.22 1.14
N LEU A 102 9.59 2.24 0.32
CA LEU A 102 9.95 3.58 0.79
C LEU A 102 8.77 4.34 1.41
N ASN A 103 7.54 3.85 1.21
CA ASN A 103 6.35 4.49 1.79
C ASN A 103 6.44 4.60 3.32
N ALA A 104 6.90 3.57 4.01
CA ALA A 104 7.04 3.58 5.46
C ALA A 104 8.08 4.60 5.98
N PRO A 105 9.33 4.65 5.45
CA PRO A 105 10.26 5.73 5.77
C PRO A 105 9.73 7.13 5.48
N MET A 106 9.07 7.32 4.33
CA MET A 106 8.50 8.62 3.97
C MET A 106 7.38 9.03 4.92
N ALA A 107 6.49 8.11 5.30
CA ALA A 107 5.43 8.37 6.27
C ALA A 107 6.01 8.75 7.64
N ALA A 108 7.05 8.06 8.10
CA ALA A 108 7.73 8.38 9.36
C ALA A 108 8.38 9.77 9.34
N ILE A 109 9.06 10.13 8.24
CA ILE A 109 9.67 11.46 8.07
C ILE A 109 8.59 12.54 8.02
N LEU A 110 7.47 12.31 7.33
CA LEU A 110 6.37 13.27 7.28
C LEU A 110 5.70 13.44 8.66
N GLY A 111 5.52 12.35 9.42
CA GLY A 111 5.02 12.40 10.80
C GLY A 111 5.94 13.25 11.69
N TRP A 112 7.25 13.07 11.56
CA TRP A 112 8.23 13.89 12.26
C TRP A 112 8.16 15.37 11.87
N LEU A 113 8.06 15.69 10.57
CA LEU A 113 8.08 17.09 10.08
C LEU A 113 6.75 17.82 10.28
N VAL A 114 5.61 17.12 10.17
CA VAL A 114 4.28 17.75 10.13
C VAL A 114 3.55 17.62 11.47
N LEU A 115 3.76 16.51 12.18
CA LEU A 115 3.06 16.18 13.41
C LEU A 115 3.97 16.32 14.65
N ASP A 116 5.22 16.80 14.49
CA ASP A 116 6.24 16.91 15.54
C ASP A 116 6.46 15.59 16.30
N GLU A 117 6.24 14.45 15.63
CA GLU A 117 6.49 13.12 16.20
C GLU A 117 7.99 12.93 16.44
N ARG A 118 8.34 12.47 17.64
CA ARG A 118 9.75 12.19 17.95
C ARG A 118 10.17 10.82 17.47
N LEU A 119 11.05 10.78 16.46
CA LEU A 119 11.64 9.54 15.98
C LEU A 119 12.79 9.15 16.93
N GLY A 120 12.64 7.98 17.61
CA GLY A 120 13.71 7.39 18.39
C GLY A 120 14.83 6.80 17.52
N GLY A 121 15.98 6.50 18.11
CA GLY A 121 17.13 5.90 17.40
C GLY A 121 16.78 4.61 16.65
N GLN A 122 15.87 3.81 17.20
CA GLN A 122 15.38 2.58 16.54
C GLN A 122 14.60 2.86 15.27
N ALA A 123 13.78 3.93 15.24
CA ALA A 123 13.05 4.34 14.04
C ALA A 123 14.01 4.82 12.94
N TRP A 124 15.02 5.62 13.28
CA TRP A 124 16.07 6.03 12.35
C TRP A 124 16.86 4.85 11.79
N ALA A 125 17.22 3.87 12.63
CA ALA A 125 17.88 2.65 12.15
C ALA A 125 17.00 1.86 11.18
N GLY A 126 15.69 1.76 11.42
CA GLY A 126 14.73 1.14 10.53
C GLY A 126 14.60 1.86 9.19
N ILE A 127 14.54 3.20 9.19
CA ILE A 127 14.52 4.03 7.99
C ILE A 127 15.76 3.77 7.14
N MET A 128 16.96 3.84 7.74
CA MET A 128 18.21 3.60 7.04
C MET A 128 18.32 2.18 6.49
N ALA A 129 17.91 1.18 7.26
CA ALA A 129 17.90 -0.21 6.81
C ALA A 129 16.95 -0.42 5.62
N THR A 130 15.76 0.19 5.64
CA THR A 130 14.80 0.10 4.53
C THR A 130 15.36 0.77 3.28
N VAL A 131 15.91 1.97 3.38
CA VAL A 131 16.50 2.69 2.24
C VAL A 131 17.66 1.89 1.63
N ALA A 132 18.54 1.35 2.47
CA ALA A 132 19.65 0.50 2.02
C ALA A 132 19.15 -0.78 1.34
N GLY A 133 18.14 -1.45 1.90
CA GLY A 133 17.52 -2.63 1.31
C GLY A 133 16.89 -2.36 -0.05
N VAL A 134 16.17 -1.25 -0.19
CA VAL A 134 15.58 -0.80 -1.47
C VAL A 134 16.68 -0.51 -2.50
N ALA A 135 17.73 0.20 -2.12
CA ALA A 135 18.87 0.48 -3.01
C ALA A 135 19.51 -0.82 -3.49
N LEU A 136 19.77 -1.78 -2.61
CA LEU A 136 20.30 -3.09 -2.97
C LEU A 136 19.36 -3.88 -3.89
N ALA A 137 18.04 -3.83 -3.65
CA ALA A 137 17.05 -4.52 -4.48
C ALA A 137 16.96 -3.95 -5.90
N ILE A 138 17.18 -2.64 -6.06
CA ILE A 138 17.11 -1.95 -7.35
C ILE A 138 18.44 -2.10 -8.11
N LEU A 139 19.58 -1.91 -7.42
CA LEU A 139 20.91 -1.95 -8.00
C LEU A 139 21.43 -3.38 -8.21
N GLY A 140 20.91 -4.33 -7.40
CA GLY A 140 21.26 -5.74 -7.55
C GLY A 140 20.88 -6.25 -8.93
N ARG A 141 21.87 -6.80 -9.67
CA ARG A 141 21.62 -7.44 -10.96
C ARG A 141 20.59 -8.55 -10.81
N PRO A 142 19.61 -8.70 -11.74
CA PRO A 142 18.86 -9.93 -11.81
C PRO A 142 19.87 -11.08 -11.94
N ALA A 143 19.68 -12.13 -11.14
CA ALA A 143 20.47 -13.35 -11.33
C ALA A 143 20.32 -13.75 -12.80
N SER A 144 21.38 -13.66 -13.55
CA SER A 144 21.43 -14.09 -14.93
C SER A 144 21.28 -15.60 -14.94
N GLY A 145 20.24 -16.11 -15.55
CA GLY A 145 20.19 -17.44 -16.06
C GLY A 145 19.39 -18.44 -15.20
N ALA A 146 18.25 -18.77 -15.66
CA ALA A 146 17.87 -20.16 -15.97
C ALA A 146 16.77 -20.08 -17.02
#